data_c4c84133999137669d5948646bb599b5
#
_entry.id   c4c84133999137669d5948646bb599b5
#
_cell.length_a   1.000
_cell.length_b   1.000
_cell.length_c   1.000
_cell.angle_alpha   90.00
_cell.angle_beta   90.00
_cell.angle_gamma   90.00
#
_symmetry.space_group_name_H-M   'P 1'
#
loop_
_entity.id
_entity.type
_entity.pdbx_description
1 polymer ?
#
loop_
_entity_poly.entity_id
_entity_poly.type
_entity_poly.pdbx_seq_one_letter_code
_entity_poly.pdbx_strand_id
1 'polypeptide(L)'
;MAKTSKIVKNNQRKRAIYVYAERRQELLKVIKDPNTSYDEKREAQKKIAKMPRDASATRHRNRCEVTGRPRGTLRKFGMSRNTFRDLALKGELPGIKKASW
;
A
#
# COMPACT_ATOMS: atom_id res chain seq x y z
N MET A 1 -14.52 -13.86 -4.72
CA MET A 1 -14.22 -12.48 -5.13
C MET A 1 -14.27 -11.53 -3.95
N ALA A 2 -13.38 -10.55 -3.94
CA ALA A 2 -13.41 -9.51 -2.92
C ALA A 2 -14.61 -8.58 -3.14
N LYS A 3 -15.20 -8.11 -2.05
CA LYS A 3 -16.30 -7.14 -2.11
C LYS A 3 -15.79 -5.79 -2.64
N THR A 4 -16.60 -5.11 -3.42
CA THR A 4 -16.28 -3.78 -3.96
C THR A 4 -15.92 -2.79 -2.85
N SER A 5 -16.60 -2.85 -1.70
CA SER A 5 -16.32 -2.00 -0.55
C SER A 5 -14.88 -2.16 -0.02
N LYS A 6 -14.34 -3.36 -0.06
CA LYS A 6 -12.95 -3.63 0.37
C LYS A 6 -11.93 -3.03 -0.61
N ILE A 7 -12.20 -3.10 -1.90
CA ILE A 7 -11.36 -2.51 -2.94
C ILE A 7 -11.36 -0.98 -2.82
N VAL A 8 -12.53 -0.38 -2.68
CA VAL A 8 -12.69 1.08 -2.54
C VAL A 8 -11.98 1.57 -1.27
N LYS A 9 -12.14 0.87 -0.15
CA LYS A 9 -11.48 1.24 1.10
C LYS A 9 -9.96 1.16 0.98
N ASN A 10 -9.43 0.16 0.31
CA ASN A 10 -7.99 0.03 0.08
C ASN A 10 -7.45 1.18 -0.79
N ASN A 11 -8.19 1.60 -1.81
CA ASN A 11 -7.82 2.74 -2.64
C ASN A 11 -7.86 4.06 -1.85
N GLN A 12 -8.82 4.24 -0.97
CA GLN A 12 -8.90 5.38 -0.07
C GLN A 12 -7.69 5.44 0.88
N ARG A 13 -7.28 4.29 1.41
CA ARG A 13 -6.06 4.19 2.24
C ARG A 13 -4.82 4.57 1.45
N LYS A 14 -4.68 4.09 0.24
CA LYS A 14 -3.55 4.44 -0.63
C LYS A 14 -3.47 5.94 -0.87
N ARG A 15 -4.60 6.57 -1.15
CA ARG A 15 -4.68 8.02 -1.35
C ARG A 15 -4.33 8.80 -0.08
N ALA A 16 -4.86 8.38 1.07
CA ALA A 16 -4.56 9.01 2.35
C ALA A 16 -3.09 8.90 2.71
N ILE A 17 -2.47 7.75 2.48
CA ILE A 17 -1.03 7.53 2.69
C ILE A 17 -0.22 8.52 1.85
N TYR A 18 -0.57 8.68 0.59
CA TYR A 18 0.11 9.61 -0.32
C TYR A 18 -0.01 11.06 0.14
N VAL A 19 -1.21 11.49 0.52
CA VAL A 19 -1.49 12.87 0.95
C VAL A 19 -0.72 13.23 2.23
N TYR A 20 -0.63 12.30 3.19
CA TYR A 20 0.01 12.54 4.48
C TYR A 20 1.48 12.10 4.55
N ALA A 21 2.04 11.57 3.47
CA ALA A 21 3.40 11.00 3.46
C ALA A 21 4.47 12.02 3.86
N GLU A 22 4.45 13.21 3.28
CA GLU A 22 5.44 14.27 3.56
C GLU A 22 5.36 14.74 5.01
N ARG A 23 4.17 15.06 5.49
CA ARG A 23 3.94 15.49 6.87
C ARG A 23 4.41 14.45 7.87
N ARG A 24 4.12 13.18 7.58
CA ARG A 24 4.52 12.08 8.44
C ARG A 24 6.04 11.93 8.48
N GLN A 25 6.71 12.04 7.34
CA GLN A 25 8.18 11.99 7.27
C GLN A 25 8.84 13.12 8.05
N GLU A 26 8.36 14.36 7.93
CA GLU A 26 8.87 15.50 8.67
C GLU A 26 8.74 15.30 10.18
N LEU A 27 7.59 14.83 10.64
CA LEU A 27 7.35 14.55 12.06
C LEU A 27 8.20 13.40 12.57
N LEU A 28 8.41 12.36 11.78
CA LEU A 28 9.30 11.25 12.14
C LEU A 28 10.76 11.69 12.22
N LYS A 29 11.21 12.60 11.36
CA LYS A 29 12.57 13.17 11.44
C LYS A 29 12.76 13.92 12.75
N VAL A 30 11.78 14.73 13.16
CA VAL A 30 11.81 15.44 14.45
C VAL A 30 11.92 14.46 15.62
N ILE A 31 11.15 13.35 15.60
CA ILE A 31 11.17 12.34 16.65
C ILE A 31 12.53 11.62 16.72
N LYS A 32 13.13 11.32 15.56
CA LYS A 32 14.41 10.60 15.49
C LYS A 32 15.64 11.46 15.69
N ASP A 33 15.50 12.79 15.63
CA ASP A 33 16.62 13.69 15.78
C ASP A 33 17.11 13.70 17.24
N PRO A 34 18.39 13.38 17.51
CA PRO A 34 18.93 13.38 18.87
C PRO A 34 19.06 14.80 19.46
N ASN A 35 19.08 15.83 18.62
CA ASN A 35 19.19 17.22 19.07
C ASN A 35 17.86 17.87 19.41
N THR A 36 16.75 17.20 19.11
CA THR A 36 15.40 17.71 19.38
C THR A 36 15.05 17.52 20.87
N SER A 37 14.43 18.53 21.49
CA SER A 37 13.97 18.42 22.87
C SER A 37 12.85 17.39 23.03
N TYR A 38 12.71 16.87 24.27
CA TYR A 38 11.64 15.90 24.60
C TYR A 38 10.25 16.46 24.33
N ASP A 39 10.00 17.72 24.64
CA ASP A 39 8.71 18.38 24.44
C ASP A 39 8.36 18.48 22.94
N GLU A 40 9.31 18.81 22.09
CA GLU A 40 9.13 18.86 20.63
C GLU A 40 8.83 17.47 20.06
N LYS A 41 9.51 16.44 20.54
CA LYS A 41 9.24 15.06 20.16
C LYS A 41 7.83 14.63 20.54
N ARG A 42 7.39 15.02 21.75
CA ARG A 42 6.05 14.69 22.23
C ARG A 42 4.96 15.39 21.41
N GLU A 43 5.15 16.64 21.04
CA GLU A 43 4.25 17.38 20.15
C GLU A 43 4.16 16.72 18.76
N ALA A 44 5.28 16.29 18.20
CA ALA A 44 5.32 15.59 16.93
C ALA A 44 4.54 14.26 17.01
N GLN A 45 4.69 13.51 18.10
CA GLN A 45 3.92 12.29 18.32
C GLN A 45 2.41 12.55 18.41
N LYS A 46 2.01 13.63 19.08
CA LYS A 46 0.59 14.03 19.15
C LYS A 46 0.03 14.37 17.76
N LYS A 47 0.80 15.07 16.94
CA LYS A 47 0.39 15.41 15.57
C LYS A 47 0.22 14.14 14.71
N ILE A 48 1.11 13.18 14.83
CA ILE A 48 0.99 11.89 14.13
C ILE A 48 -0.25 11.13 14.60
N ALA A 49 -0.52 11.12 15.91
CA ALA A 49 -1.69 10.44 16.46
C ALA A 49 -3.03 11.06 16.02
N LYS A 50 -3.04 12.35 15.69
CA LYS A 50 -4.23 13.05 15.16
C LYS A 50 -4.50 12.76 13.69
N MET A 51 -3.54 12.22 12.94
CA MET A 51 -3.73 11.87 11.54
C MET A 51 -4.76 10.76 11.39
N PRO A 52 -5.50 10.71 10.25
CA PRO A 52 -6.41 9.60 9.99
C PRO A 52 -5.69 8.25 10.07
N ARG A 53 -6.36 7.25 10.63
CA ARG A 53 -5.78 5.90 10.73
C ARG A 53 -5.44 5.33 9.36
N ASP A 54 -6.22 5.67 8.33
CA ASP A 54 -6.02 5.24 6.96
C ASP A 54 -4.76 5.85 6.30
N ALA A 55 -4.15 6.85 6.93
CA ALA A 55 -2.88 7.43 6.48
C ALA A 55 -1.66 6.56 6.86
N SER A 56 -1.84 5.50 7.63
CA SER A 56 -0.77 4.57 7.97
C SER A 56 -0.49 3.59 6.81
N ALA A 57 0.75 3.57 6.34
CA ALA A 57 1.17 2.70 5.24
C ALA A 57 1.01 1.20 5.55
N THR A 58 1.02 0.83 6.83
CA THR A 58 0.85 -0.57 7.25
C THR A 58 -0.54 -1.13 6.99
N ARG A 59 -1.54 -0.26 6.84
CA ARG A 59 -2.93 -0.67 6.61
C ARG A 59 -3.26 -0.91 5.14
N HIS A 60 -2.44 -0.39 4.23
CA HIS A 60 -2.59 -0.65 2.79
C HIS A 60 -2.15 -2.07 2.46
N ARG A 61 -2.88 -2.73 1.57
CA ARG A 61 -2.53 -4.07 1.11
C ARG A 61 -2.55 -4.12 -0.41
N ASN A 62 -1.57 -4.79 -0.98
CA ASN A 62 -1.55 -5.07 -2.42
C ASN A 62 -2.68 -6.04 -2.76
N ARG A 63 -3.51 -5.66 -3.74
CA ARG A 63 -4.63 -6.47 -4.23
C ARG A 63 -4.54 -6.61 -5.74
N CYS A 64 -5.12 -7.69 -6.25
CA CYS A 64 -5.26 -7.86 -7.69
C CYS A 64 -6.08 -6.70 -8.27
N GLU A 65 -5.55 -6.06 -9.30
CA GLU A 65 -6.24 -4.92 -9.95
C GLU A 65 -7.51 -5.37 -10.69
N VAL A 66 -7.58 -6.63 -11.09
CA VAL A 66 -8.72 -7.17 -11.83
C VAL A 66 -9.83 -7.69 -10.90
N THR A 67 -9.45 -8.50 -9.90
CA THR A 67 -10.42 -9.17 -9.02
C THR A 67 -10.48 -8.62 -7.60
N GLY A 68 -9.45 -7.90 -7.15
CA GLY A 68 -9.37 -7.39 -5.79
C GLY A 68 -8.87 -8.40 -4.76
N ARG A 69 -8.42 -9.58 -5.18
CA ARG A 69 -7.93 -10.62 -4.28
C ARG A 69 -6.76 -10.10 -3.43
N PRO A 70 -6.80 -10.26 -2.07
CA PRO A 70 -5.77 -9.70 -1.19
C PRO A 70 -4.52 -10.58 -1.04
N ARG A 71 -4.56 -11.82 -1.51
CA ARG A 71 -3.45 -12.79 -1.40
C ARG A 71 -3.02 -13.29 -2.76
N GLY A 72 -1.77 -13.76 -2.85
CA GLY A 72 -1.23 -14.31 -4.09
C GLY A 72 -1.08 -13.29 -5.19
N THR A 73 -0.87 -12.02 -4.87
CA THR A 73 -0.70 -10.94 -5.83
C THR A 73 0.77 -10.83 -6.25
N LEU A 74 1.01 -10.81 -7.56
CA LEU A 74 2.33 -10.57 -8.13
C LEU A 74 2.54 -9.07 -8.27
N ARG A 75 3.49 -8.51 -7.52
CA ARG A 75 3.74 -7.06 -7.51
C ARG A 75 4.13 -6.50 -8.87
N LYS A 76 4.90 -7.24 -9.63
CA LYS A 76 5.37 -6.82 -10.96
C LYS A 76 4.22 -6.55 -11.93
N PHE A 77 3.15 -7.33 -11.82
CA PHE A 77 2.02 -7.26 -12.74
C PHE A 77 0.75 -6.64 -12.12
N GLY A 78 0.71 -6.53 -10.80
CA GLY A 78 -0.48 -6.03 -10.09
C GLY A 78 -1.67 -6.97 -10.16
N MET A 79 -1.45 -8.26 -10.39
CA MET A 79 -2.50 -9.26 -10.58
C MET A 79 -2.30 -10.45 -9.65
N SER A 80 -3.40 -11.14 -9.30
CA SER A 80 -3.31 -12.41 -8.58
C SER A 80 -2.71 -13.48 -9.50
N ARG A 81 -2.13 -14.52 -8.88
CA ARG A 81 -1.53 -15.64 -9.63
C ARG A 81 -2.51 -16.30 -10.60
N ASN A 82 -3.78 -16.42 -10.24
CA ASN A 82 -4.80 -17.01 -11.08
C ASN A 82 -5.14 -16.14 -12.29
N THR A 83 -5.34 -14.84 -12.08
CA THR A 83 -5.59 -13.86 -13.15
C THR A 83 -4.39 -13.76 -14.07
N PHE A 84 -3.18 -13.72 -13.52
CA PHE A 84 -1.93 -13.70 -14.29
C PHE A 84 -1.84 -14.92 -15.21
N ARG A 85 -2.10 -16.12 -14.67
CA ARG A 85 -2.07 -17.35 -15.46
C ARG A 85 -3.09 -17.31 -16.61
N ASP A 86 -4.30 -16.90 -16.34
CA ASP A 86 -5.37 -16.83 -17.35
C ASP A 86 -5.02 -15.87 -18.48
N LEU A 87 -4.56 -14.67 -18.16
CA LEU A 87 -4.16 -13.68 -19.15
C LEU A 87 -2.91 -14.08 -19.92
N ALA A 88 -1.96 -14.74 -19.27
CA ALA A 88 -0.74 -15.25 -19.93
C ALA A 88 -1.08 -16.35 -20.95
N LEU A 89 -2.00 -17.25 -20.58
CA LEU A 89 -2.44 -18.33 -21.49
C LEU A 89 -3.23 -17.80 -22.69
N LYS A 90 -3.91 -16.66 -22.53
CA LYS A 90 -4.61 -15.98 -23.63
C LYS A 90 -3.68 -15.16 -24.53
N GLY A 91 -2.39 -15.04 -24.16
CA GLY A 91 -1.41 -14.26 -24.92
C GLY A 91 -1.52 -12.75 -24.75
N GLU A 92 -2.24 -12.27 -23.74
CA GLU A 92 -2.44 -10.84 -23.49
C GLU A 92 -1.26 -10.19 -22.77
N LEU A 93 -0.34 -10.99 -22.20
CA LEU A 93 0.85 -10.50 -21.50
C LEU A 93 2.10 -10.73 -22.37
N PRO A 94 2.75 -9.65 -22.84
CA PRO A 94 3.95 -9.79 -23.70
C PRO A 94 5.15 -10.31 -22.91
N GLY A 95 5.98 -11.10 -23.57
CA GLY A 95 7.22 -11.60 -23.00
C GLY A 95 7.09 -12.70 -21.96
N ILE A 96 5.90 -13.22 -21.74
CA ILE A 96 5.65 -14.30 -20.78
C ILE A 96 5.69 -15.64 -21.49
N LYS A 97 6.53 -16.55 -20.97
CA LYS A 97 6.65 -17.91 -21.46
C LYS A 97 6.36 -18.91 -20.34
N LYS A 98 5.71 -20.01 -20.70
CA LYS A 98 5.48 -21.11 -19.76
C LYS A 98 6.80 -21.78 -19.43
N ALA A 99 7.15 -21.85 -18.16
CA ALA A 99 8.34 -22.54 -17.70
C ALA A 99 8.03 -24.01 -17.37
N SER A 100 8.94 -24.88 -17.73
CA SER A 100 8.84 -26.32 -17.50
C SER A 100 10.16 -26.78 -16.90
N TRP A 101 10.25 -26.90 -15.59
CA TRP A 101 11.42 -27.43 -14.87
C TRP A 101 11.01 -28.34 -13.72
#